data_a4ac332e4867e5ddab015f17a8dfba30
#
_entry.id   a4ac332e4867e5ddab015f17a8dfba30
#
_cell.length_a   1.000
_cell.length_b   1.000
_cell.length_c   1.000
_cell.angle_alpha   90.00
_cell.angle_beta   90.00
_cell.angle_gamma   90.00
#
_symmetry.space_group_name_H-M   'P 1'
#
loop_
_entity.id
_entity.type
_entity.pdbx_description
1 polymer ?
#
loop_
_entity_poly.entity_id
_entity_poly.type
_entity_poly.pdbx_seq_one_letter_code
_entity_poly.pdbx_strand_id
1 'polypeptide(L)'
;MITVHISGGEKMLKEAKKVSKKTKIIGVSVLTSLENNDLKKFYNIDNSKKLVSKMTKVALKSKIDGIVCSPKEIKIVKKISKKKLKIITPGIRLKNNNISKDDQKRIMQPKEAIKLGANYLVIGRPILNAKDPMKIINLINEEKI
;
A
#
# COMPACT_ATOMS: atom_id res chain seq x y z
N MET A 1 -3.62 -5.76 -12.92
CA MET A 1 -2.71 -6.19 -11.83
C MET A 1 -3.50 -7.06 -10.86
N ILE A 2 -2.81 -7.92 -10.14
CA ILE A 2 -3.38 -8.77 -9.08
C ILE A 2 -2.51 -8.65 -7.82
N THR A 3 -3.14 -8.72 -6.64
CA THR A 3 -2.44 -8.65 -5.36
C THR A 3 -2.23 -10.05 -4.77
N VAL A 4 -1.06 -10.26 -4.16
CA VAL A 4 -0.69 -11.47 -3.41
C VAL A 4 -0.01 -11.09 -2.10
N HIS A 5 -0.26 -11.81 -1.02
CA HIS A 5 0.38 -11.49 0.25
C HIS A 5 1.86 -11.90 0.28
N ILE A 6 2.76 -10.97 0.66
CA ILE A 6 4.22 -11.27 0.77
C ILE A 6 4.50 -12.29 1.86
N SER A 7 3.64 -12.37 2.89
CA SER A 7 3.70 -13.40 3.94
C SER A 7 3.59 -14.84 3.43
N GLY A 8 3.07 -15.06 2.21
CA GLY A 8 3.10 -16.36 1.54
C GLY A 8 4.49 -16.85 1.13
N GLY A 9 5.51 -15.99 1.25
CA GLY A 9 6.90 -16.34 1.07
C GLY A 9 7.42 -16.22 -0.36
N GLU A 10 8.74 -16.30 -0.47
CA GLU A 10 9.46 -16.07 -1.73
C GLU A 10 9.05 -17.05 -2.85
N LYS A 11 8.85 -18.34 -2.50
CA LYS A 11 8.48 -19.37 -3.47
C LYS A 11 7.14 -19.06 -4.12
N MET A 12 6.11 -18.75 -3.33
CA MET A 12 4.79 -18.39 -3.83
C MET A 12 4.85 -17.16 -4.75
N LEU A 13 5.57 -16.12 -4.35
CA LEU A 13 5.70 -14.90 -5.15
C LEU A 13 6.41 -15.17 -6.49
N LYS A 14 7.46 -15.99 -6.49
CA LYS A 14 8.17 -16.39 -7.71
C LYS A 14 7.29 -17.18 -8.66
N GLU A 15 6.51 -18.14 -8.15
CA GLU A 15 5.60 -18.91 -8.98
C GLU A 15 4.47 -18.03 -9.56
N ALA A 16 3.88 -17.16 -8.75
CA ALA A 16 2.90 -16.18 -9.24
C ALA A 16 3.49 -15.30 -10.35
N LYS A 17 4.74 -14.83 -10.17
CA LYS A 17 5.41 -14.00 -11.19
C LYS A 17 5.74 -14.76 -12.45
N LYS A 18 6.18 -16.01 -12.34
CA LYS A 18 6.54 -16.89 -13.45
C LYS A 18 5.37 -17.12 -14.42
N VAL A 19 4.17 -17.37 -13.89
CA VAL A 19 2.98 -17.63 -14.70
C VAL A 19 2.31 -16.35 -15.22
N SER A 20 2.64 -15.19 -14.65
CA SER A 20 2.05 -13.92 -15.05
C SER A 20 2.76 -13.35 -16.28
N LYS A 21 2.10 -13.43 -17.44
CA LYS A 21 2.63 -12.89 -18.71
C LYS A 21 2.45 -11.36 -18.80
N LYS A 22 1.20 -10.90 -18.76
CA LYS A 22 0.83 -9.47 -18.89
C LYS A 22 0.35 -8.84 -17.59
N THR A 23 -0.06 -9.64 -16.62
CA THR A 23 -0.61 -9.17 -15.34
C THR A 23 0.50 -8.82 -14.37
N LYS A 24 0.46 -7.60 -13.82
CA LYS A 24 1.41 -7.19 -12.78
C LYS A 24 1.08 -7.86 -11.46
N ILE A 25 2.08 -8.46 -10.83
CA ILE A 25 1.98 -9.06 -9.49
C ILE A 25 2.41 -8.02 -8.45
N ILE A 26 1.49 -7.71 -7.54
CA ILE A 26 1.66 -6.70 -6.49
C ILE A 26 1.65 -7.38 -5.13
N GLY A 27 2.76 -7.30 -4.41
CA GLY A 27 2.88 -7.90 -3.09
C GLY A 27 2.23 -7.04 -2.01
N VAL A 28 1.26 -7.60 -1.27
CA VAL A 28 0.71 -6.93 -0.08
C VAL A 28 1.68 -7.12 1.08
N SER A 29 2.15 -6.01 1.65
CA SER A 29 3.05 -6.02 2.81
C SER A 29 2.24 -6.14 4.11
N VAL A 30 2.38 -5.19 5.02
CA VAL A 30 1.63 -5.17 6.28
C VAL A 30 0.28 -4.49 6.06
N LEU A 31 -0.80 -5.11 6.49
CA LEU A 31 -2.13 -4.52 6.46
C LEU A 31 -2.17 -3.24 7.31
N THR A 32 -2.78 -2.19 6.77
CA THR A 32 -2.85 -0.88 7.44
C THR A 32 -3.74 -0.86 8.68
N SER A 33 -4.57 -1.87 8.87
CA SER A 33 -5.40 -2.08 10.07
C SER A 33 -4.62 -2.71 11.23
N LEU A 34 -3.48 -3.39 11.00
CA LEU A 34 -2.70 -4.03 12.05
C LEU A 34 -1.93 -3.02 12.88
N GLU A 35 -1.99 -3.19 14.20
CA GLU A 35 -1.22 -2.44 15.18
C GLU A 35 0.09 -3.15 15.56
N ASN A 36 0.92 -2.46 16.36
CA ASN A 36 2.20 -3.04 16.82
C ASN A 36 2.00 -4.30 17.66
N ASN A 37 0.93 -4.39 18.45
CA ASN A 37 0.58 -5.58 19.25
C ASN A 37 0.26 -6.77 18.34
N ASP A 38 -0.49 -6.56 17.25
CA ASP A 38 -0.78 -7.59 16.27
C ASP A 38 0.52 -8.07 15.58
N LEU A 39 1.37 -7.11 15.23
CA LEU A 39 2.66 -7.42 14.58
C LEU A 39 3.56 -8.22 15.51
N LYS A 40 3.58 -7.90 16.80
CA LYS A 40 4.33 -8.66 17.81
C LYS A 40 3.77 -10.08 17.95
N LYS A 41 2.44 -10.21 18.03
CA LYS A 41 1.75 -11.50 18.19
C LYS A 41 1.95 -12.43 16.99
N PHE A 42 1.79 -11.93 15.76
CA PHE A 42 1.81 -12.77 14.55
C PHE A 42 3.19 -12.89 13.90
N TYR A 43 4.06 -11.87 14.03
CA TYR A 43 5.35 -11.81 13.33
C TYR A 43 6.54 -11.72 14.28
N ASN A 44 6.32 -11.67 15.59
CA ASN A 44 7.35 -11.39 16.61
C ASN A 44 8.17 -10.11 16.28
N ILE A 45 7.51 -9.10 15.75
CA ILE A 45 8.09 -7.80 15.36
C ILE A 45 7.18 -6.70 15.86
N ASP A 46 7.69 -5.77 16.62
CA ASP A 46 6.98 -4.64 17.23
C ASP A 46 6.94 -3.38 16.38
N ASN A 47 7.55 -3.39 15.20
CA ASN A 47 7.72 -2.23 14.35
C ASN A 47 7.36 -2.53 12.89
N SER A 48 6.28 -1.91 12.40
CA SER A 48 5.81 -2.10 11.03
C SER A 48 6.87 -1.76 9.98
N LYS A 49 7.67 -0.70 10.19
CA LYS A 49 8.72 -0.30 9.25
C LYS A 49 9.79 -1.39 9.10
N LYS A 50 10.14 -2.06 10.21
CA LYS A 50 11.10 -3.19 10.20
C LYS A 50 10.55 -4.37 9.40
N LEU A 51 9.27 -4.72 9.61
CA LEU A 51 8.61 -5.80 8.87
C LEU A 51 8.46 -5.45 7.38
N VAL A 52 7.97 -4.25 7.05
CA VAL A 52 7.83 -3.79 5.67
C VAL A 52 9.19 -3.76 4.96
N SER A 53 10.27 -3.39 5.65
CA SER A 53 11.63 -3.43 5.08
C SER A 53 12.05 -4.84 4.68
N LYS A 54 11.78 -5.85 5.54
CA LYS A 54 12.03 -7.26 5.24
C LYS A 54 11.19 -7.72 4.05
N MET A 55 9.89 -7.42 4.06
CA MET A 55 8.96 -7.79 2.98
C MET A 55 9.32 -7.12 1.65
N THR A 56 9.79 -5.87 1.66
CA THR A 56 10.28 -5.18 0.45
C THR A 56 11.47 -5.90 -0.18
N LYS A 57 12.40 -6.39 0.65
CA LYS A 57 13.56 -7.18 0.16
C LYS A 57 13.10 -8.50 -0.46
N VAL A 58 12.12 -9.19 0.14
CA VAL A 58 11.52 -10.41 -0.42
C VAL A 58 10.83 -10.12 -1.76
N ALA A 59 10.05 -9.04 -1.84
CA ALA A 59 9.40 -8.61 -3.08
C ALA A 59 10.41 -8.38 -4.22
N LEU A 60 11.52 -7.68 -3.93
CA LEU A 60 12.60 -7.45 -4.88
C LEU A 60 13.25 -8.76 -5.35
N LYS A 61 13.56 -9.65 -4.41
CA LYS A 61 14.19 -10.94 -4.70
C LYS A 61 13.29 -11.85 -5.53
N SER A 62 11.97 -11.72 -5.34
CA SER A 62 10.94 -12.43 -6.12
C SER A 62 10.63 -11.79 -7.48
N LYS A 63 11.24 -10.64 -7.79
CA LYS A 63 11.05 -9.88 -9.05
C LYS A 63 9.58 -9.55 -9.36
N ILE A 64 8.73 -9.38 -8.34
CA ILE A 64 7.35 -8.92 -8.54
C ILE A 64 7.32 -7.43 -8.91
N ASP A 65 6.19 -6.94 -9.42
CA ASP A 65 6.12 -5.65 -10.10
C ASP A 65 5.86 -4.47 -9.15
N GLY A 66 5.34 -4.73 -7.96
CA GLY A 66 5.02 -3.67 -7.02
C GLY A 66 4.72 -4.17 -5.63
N ILE A 67 4.43 -3.22 -4.74
CA ILE A 67 4.14 -3.48 -3.33
C ILE A 67 3.02 -2.57 -2.85
N VAL A 68 2.09 -3.14 -2.07
CA VAL A 68 1.12 -2.38 -1.30
C VAL A 68 1.72 -2.07 0.07
N CYS A 69 1.78 -0.80 0.44
CA CYS A 69 2.23 -0.37 1.76
C CYS A 69 1.48 0.87 2.24
N SER A 70 1.47 1.08 3.55
CA SER A 70 0.90 2.28 4.17
C SER A 70 1.61 3.56 3.69
N PRO A 71 0.91 4.71 3.65
CA PRO A 71 1.52 5.99 3.32
C PRO A 71 2.76 6.31 4.16
N LYS A 72 2.78 5.94 5.44
CA LYS A 72 3.89 6.17 6.37
C LYS A 72 5.15 5.36 6.03
N GLU A 73 5.02 4.37 5.14
CA GLU A 73 6.10 3.44 4.77
C GLU A 73 6.65 3.69 3.37
N ILE A 74 6.06 4.58 2.58
CA ILE A 74 6.47 4.91 1.21
C ILE A 74 7.97 5.25 1.13
N LYS A 75 8.46 6.12 2.03
CA LYS A 75 9.86 6.55 2.02
C LYS A 75 10.83 5.38 2.18
N ILE A 76 10.55 4.44 3.09
CA ILE A 76 11.43 3.30 3.33
C ILE A 76 11.37 2.29 2.18
N VAL A 77 10.18 2.02 1.64
CA VAL A 77 10.01 1.16 0.47
C VAL A 77 10.75 1.75 -0.73
N LYS A 78 10.60 3.05 -0.99
CA LYS A 78 11.27 3.76 -2.08
C LYS A 78 12.81 3.69 -1.96
N LYS A 79 13.33 3.89 -0.73
CA LYS A 79 14.77 3.79 -0.43
C LYS A 79 15.31 2.38 -0.73
N ILE A 80 14.62 1.34 -0.28
CA ILE A 80 15.06 -0.05 -0.44
C ILE A 80 14.89 -0.52 -1.90
N SER A 81 13.77 -0.20 -2.52
CA SER A 81 13.45 -0.68 -3.88
C SER A 81 14.21 0.06 -4.98
N LYS A 82 14.78 1.23 -4.68
CA LYS A 82 15.44 2.09 -5.68
C LYS A 82 14.55 2.26 -6.93
N LYS A 83 13.25 2.50 -6.74
CA LYS A 83 12.21 2.64 -7.80
C LYS A 83 11.93 1.38 -8.63
N LYS A 84 12.47 0.21 -8.28
CA LYS A 84 12.22 -1.04 -9.00
C LYS A 84 10.81 -1.63 -8.75
N LEU A 85 10.14 -1.23 -7.67
CA LEU A 85 8.78 -1.63 -7.36
C LEU A 85 7.82 -0.45 -7.53
N LYS A 86 6.68 -0.69 -8.17
CA LYS A 86 5.54 0.25 -8.11
C LYS A 86 4.97 0.24 -6.69
N ILE A 87 4.67 1.42 -6.16
CA ILE A 87 4.12 1.60 -4.80
C ILE A 87 2.64 1.89 -4.92
N ILE A 88 1.82 1.03 -4.33
CA ILE A 88 0.37 1.12 -4.25
C ILE A 88 0.00 1.43 -2.82
N THR A 89 -0.75 2.50 -2.59
CA THR A 89 -0.96 3.02 -1.23
C THR A 89 -2.44 3.16 -0.91
N PRO A 90 -2.97 2.33 0.00
CA PRO A 90 -4.29 2.51 0.61
C PRO A 90 -4.22 3.50 1.78
N GLY A 91 -5.35 3.74 2.44
CA GLY A 91 -5.41 4.65 3.59
C GLY A 91 -5.37 6.13 3.20
N ILE A 92 -5.87 6.45 2.01
CA ILE A 92 -5.93 7.81 1.50
C ILE A 92 -7.24 8.47 1.95
N ARG A 93 -7.16 9.71 2.44
CA ARG A 93 -8.29 10.51 2.90
C ARG A 93 -8.16 11.94 2.42
N LEU A 94 -9.29 12.55 2.05
CA LEU A 94 -9.38 13.99 1.81
C LEU A 94 -9.46 14.76 3.12
N LYS A 95 -8.99 16.00 3.14
CA LYS A 95 -8.86 16.84 4.32
C LYS A 95 -10.19 17.03 5.09
N ASN A 96 -11.32 17.00 4.39
CA ASN A 96 -12.64 17.30 4.94
C ASN A 96 -13.55 16.06 5.15
N ASN A 97 -13.04 14.84 4.97
CA ASN A 97 -13.83 13.62 5.13
C ASN A 97 -13.50 12.92 6.46
N ASN A 98 -14.08 13.41 7.55
CA ASN A 98 -14.12 12.69 8.82
C ASN A 98 -15.12 11.53 8.71
N ILE A 99 -14.65 10.33 8.43
CA ILE A 99 -15.46 9.11 8.50
C ILE A 99 -15.47 8.66 9.96
N SER A 100 -16.62 8.84 10.62
CA SER A 100 -16.86 8.47 12.01
C SER A 100 -16.83 6.96 12.20
N LYS A 101 -15.96 6.19 12.18
CA LYS A 101 -15.72 4.73 12.33
C LYS A 101 -14.72 4.23 11.28
N ASP A 102 -13.62 4.95 11.10
CA ASP A 102 -12.57 4.51 10.20
C ASP A 102 -11.57 3.60 10.93
N ASP A 103 -11.42 2.37 10.47
CA ASP A 103 -10.41 1.41 10.96
C ASP A 103 -8.99 1.73 10.45
N GLN A 104 -8.87 2.69 9.52
CA GLN A 104 -7.58 3.07 8.95
C GLN A 104 -6.81 4.02 9.86
N LYS A 105 -5.85 3.48 10.60
CA LYS A 105 -5.02 4.24 11.56
C LYS A 105 -3.81 4.94 10.92
N ARG A 106 -3.53 4.70 9.64
CA ARG A 106 -2.35 5.20 8.92
C ARG A 106 -2.78 5.92 7.66
N ILE A 107 -3.48 7.05 7.84
CA ILE A 107 -4.04 7.85 6.74
C ILE A 107 -3.11 8.95 6.27
N MET A 108 -3.31 9.41 5.02
CA MET A 108 -2.59 10.52 4.38
C MET A 108 -3.44 11.13 3.27
N GLN A 109 -3.19 12.40 2.93
CA GLN A 109 -3.83 13.07 1.79
C GLN A 109 -3.27 12.56 0.44
N PRO A 110 -4.06 12.61 -0.65
CA PRO A 110 -3.64 12.18 -1.98
C PRO A 110 -2.34 12.84 -2.44
N LYS A 111 -2.28 14.16 -2.38
CA LYS A 111 -1.12 14.97 -2.80
C LYS A 111 0.16 14.60 -2.05
N GLU A 112 0.05 14.40 -0.74
CA GLU A 112 1.21 14.01 0.09
C GLU A 112 1.74 12.63 -0.28
N ALA A 113 0.85 11.64 -0.46
CA ALA A 113 1.24 10.28 -0.82
C ALA A 113 1.96 10.24 -2.18
N ILE A 114 1.46 10.98 -3.17
CA ILE A 114 2.09 11.11 -4.49
C ILE A 114 3.47 11.77 -4.37
N LYS A 115 3.57 12.86 -3.62
CA LYS A 115 4.82 13.60 -3.37
C LYS A 115 5.88 12.71 -2.72
N LEU A 116 5.48 11.81 -1.84
CA LEU A 116 6.36 10.80 -1.23
C LEU A 116 6.79 9.71 -2.21
N GLY A 117 6.03 9.45 -3.27
CA GLY A 117 6.38 8.53 -4.34
C GLY A 117 5.41 7.36 -4.53
N ALA A 118 4.16 7.45 -4.06
CA ALA A 118 3.12 6.50 -4.44
C ALA A 118 2.89 6.58 -5.96
N ASN A 119 2.79 5.42 -6.61
CA ASN A 119 2.46 5.33 -8.03
C ASN A 119 0.95 5.18 -8.24
N TYR A 120 0.27 4.54 -7.30
CA TYR A 120 -1.18 4.33 -7.32
C TYR A 120 -1.75 4.56 -5.92
N LEU A 121 -2.91 5.20 -5.86
CA LEU A 121 -3.69 5.39 -4.64
C LEU A 121 -4.88 4.44 -4.66
N VAL A 122 -5.16 3.79 -3.53
CA VAL A 122 -6.36 2.97 -3.33
C VAL A 122 -7.31 3.73 -2.41
N ILE A 123 -8.44 4.16 -2.97
CA ILE A 123 -9.43 4.99 -2.29
C ILE A 123 -10.78 4.31 -2.42
N GLY A 124 -11.31 3.80 -1.32
CA GLY A 124 -12.62 3.12 -1.26
C GLY A 124 -13.65 4.00 -0.57
N ARG A 125 -13.78 3.88 0.74
CA ARG A 125 -14.82 4.51 1.56
C ARG A 125 -15.06 6.01 1.30
N PRO A 126 -14.05 6.86 1.12
CA PRO A 126 -14.27 8.27 0.80
C PRO A 126 -15.11 8.49 -0.47
N ILE A 127 -15.00 7.58 -1.43
CA ILE A 127 -15.75 7.62 -2.69
C ILE A 127 -17.10 6.92 -2.50
N LEU A 128 -17.09 5.69 -1.97
CA LEU A 128 -18.28 4.84 -1.87
C LEU A 128 -19.36 5.40 -0.93
N ASN A 129 -18.95 6.10 0.13
CA ASN A 129 -19.86 6.68 1.12
C ASN A 129 -20.22 8.14 0.82
N ALA A 130 -19.75 8.68 -0.29
CA ALA A 130 -20.08 10.06 -0.69
C ALA A 130 -21.49 10.14 -1.28
N LYS A 131 -22.20 11.25 -1.00
CA LYS A 131 -23.46 11.56 -1.67
C LYS A 131 -23.28 11.74 -3.18
N ASP A 132 -22.14 12.29 -3.60
CA ASP A 132 -21.72 12.45 -4.98
C ASP A 132 -20.31 11.88 -5.16
N PRO A 133 -20.18 10.60 -5.56
CA PRO A 133 -18.89 9.95 -5.78
C PRO A 133 -18.04 10.61 -6.86
N MET A 134 -18.67 11.15 -7.92
CA MET A 134 -17.95 11.80 -9.02
C MET A 134 -17.30 13.11 -8.57
N LYS A 135 -17.96 13.88 -7.75
CA LYS A 135 -17.38 15.09 -7.14
C LYS A 135 -16.13 14.76 -6.33
N ILE A 136 -16.16 13.67 -5.54
CA ILE A 136 -15.00 13.22 -4.77
C ILE A 136 -13.86 12.78 -5.69
N ILE A 137 -14.15 12.05 -6.76
CA ILE A 137 -13.13 11.64 -7.75
C ILE A 137 -12.47 12.85 -8.40
N ASN A 138 -13.24 13.86 -8.77
CA ASN A 138 -12.72 15.09 -9.38
C ASN A 138 -11.81 15.84 -8.39
N LEU A 139 -12.24 16.03 -7.15
CA LEU A 139 -11.40 16.63 -6.10
C LEU A 139 -10.07 15.88 -5.89
N ILE A 140 -10.11 14.54 -5.88
CA ILE A 140 -8.88 13.72 -5.76
C ILE A 140 -7.96 13.94 -6.96
N ASN A 141 -8.51 14.07 -8.16
CA ASN A 141 -7.73 14.31 -9.37
C ASN A 141 -7.13 15.72 -9.43
N GLU A 142 -7.84 16.73 -8.96
CA GLU A 142 -7.34 18.10 -8.81
C GLU A 142 -6.21 18.18 -7.79
N GLU A 143 -6.28 17.45 -6.68
CA GLU A 143 -5.19 17.40 -5.68
C GLU A 143 -3.90 16.71 -6.19
N LYS A 144 -3.96 16.02 -7.33
CA LYS A 144 -2.76 15.34 -7.91
C LYS A 144 -1.85 16.31 -8.66
N ILE A 145 -2.33 17.48 -9.04
CA ILE A 145 -1.57 18.51 -9.71
C ILE A 145 -0.91 19.42 -8.66
#